data_1447b378f579524e8a1dc4bd249f5e83
#
_entry.id   1447b378f579524e8a1dc4bd249f5e83
#
_cell.length_a   1.000
_cell.length_b   1.000
_cell.length_c   1.000
_cell.angle_alpha   90.00
_cell.angle_beta   90.00
_cell.angle_gamma   90.00
#
_symmetry.space_group_name_H-M   'P 1'
#
loop_
_entity.id
_entity.type
_entity.pdbx_description
1 polymer ?
#
loop_
_entity_poly.entity_id
_entity_poly.type
_entity_poly.pdbx_seq_one_letter_code
_entity_poly.pdbx_strand_id
1 'polypeptide(L)'
;ASIEVDRLLHSFRTNAGVFAGREGGYMTVKKLGGWESLDCELRGHTTGHLLSAYGLMYAATGSKLFRHKGDSLVSGLAEVQNALGNGYLSAYPEELINRNIRGTSVWAPWYTLHKLFSGLIDQYLYSDNQKALEVVIRMADWAYHKLKPLDETTRQKMIRNEFGGVNESFYNLYAITGDERHRWLAQFFYHNEVIDPL
;
A
#
# COMPACT_ATOMS: atom_id res chain seq x y z
N ALA A 1 14.65 -6.79 11.68
CA ALA A 1 14.47 -8.23 11.37
C ALA A 1 13.63 -8.98 12.41
N SER A 2 13.25 -8.32 13.51
CA SER A 2 12.58 -8.98 14.65
C SER A 2 11.05 -9.17 14.49
N ILE A 3 10.38 -8.40 13.62
CA ILE A 3 8.93 -8.52 13.45
C ILE A 3 8.61 -9.71 12.56
N GLU A 4 7.69 -10.56 13.03
CA GLU A 4 7.18 -11.71 12.27
C GLU A 4 6.22 -11.25 11.16
N VAL A 5 6.28 -11.91 10.01
CA VAL A 5 5.45 -11.57 8.84
C VAL A 5 3.95 -11.65 9.14
N ASP A 6 3.52 -12.66 9.89
CA ASP A 6 2.11 -12.82 10.24
C ASP A 6 1.56 -11.68 11.10
N ARG A 7 2.40 -11.04 11.91
CA ARG A 7 2.01 -9.84 12.68
C ARG A 7 1.76 -8.64 11.77
N LEU A 8 2.57 -8.49 10.70
CA LEU A 8 2.40 -7.43 9.70
C LEU A 8 1.16 -7.66 8.82
N LEU A 9 0.86 -8.93 8.52
CA LEU A 9 -0.29 -9.32 7.70
C LEU A 9 -1.61 -9.35 8.48
N HIS A 10 -1.58 -9.32 9.82
CA HIS A 10 -2.77 -9.53 10.64
C HIS A 10 -3.91 -8.57 10.29
N SER A 11 -3.66 -7.26 10.25
CA SER A 11 -4.67 -6.25 9.94
C SER A 11 -5.19 -6.35 8.49
N PHE A 12 -4.33 -6.69 7.55
CA PHE A 12 -4.70 -6.92 6.14
C PHE A 12 -5.62 -8.13 5.99
N ARG A 13 -5.24 -9.26 6.60
CA ARG A 13 -6.05 -10.50 6.60
C ARG A 13 -7.38 -10.28 7.28
N THR A 14 -7.40 -9.56 8.40
CA THR A 14 -8.65 -9.19 9.10
C THR A 14 -9.56 -8.37 8.20
N ASN A 15 -9.01 -7.37 7.48
CA ASN A 15 -9.77 -6.55 6.54
C ASN A 15 -10.36 -7.37 5.37
N ALA A 16 -9.64 -8.37 4.89
CA ALA A 16 -10.07 -9.23 3.78
C ALA A 16 -10.96 -10.41 4.21
N GLY A 17 -11.20 -10.60 5.51
CA GLY A 17 -11.97 -11.73 6.01
C GLY A 17 -11.28 -13.08 5.86
N VAL A 18 -9.95 -13.10 5.64
CA VAL A 18 -9.15 -14.33 5.63
C VAL A 18 -8.56 -14.62 7.00
N PHE A 19 -8.10 -15.88 7.22
CA PHE A 19 -7.57 -16.26 8.51
C PHE A 19 -6.35 -15.43 8.91
N ALA A 20 -6.47 -14.69 10.01
CA ALA A 20 -5.47 -13.75 10.50
C ALA A 20 -4.67 -14.24 11.71
N GLY A 21 -4.88 -15.47 12.13
CA GLY A 21 -4.32 -16.06 13.37
C GLY A 21 -5.34 -16.11 14.50
N ARG A 22 -5.00 -16.84 15.58
CA ARG A 22 -5.83 -16.99 16.77
C ARG A 22 -5.39 -16.04 17.89
N GLU A 23 -6.28 -15.75 18.81
CA GLU A 23 -5.95 -15.16 20.11
C GLU A 23 -5.72 -16.27 21.12
N GLY A 24 -4.45 -16.49 21.47
CA GLY A 24 -4.04 -17.56 22.39
C GLY A 24 -3.94 -18.97 21.76
N GLY A 25 -3.09 -19.81 22.33
CA GLY A 25 -2.88 -21.17 21.88
C GLY A 25 -2.06 -21.33 20.61
N TYR A 26 -2.24 -22.45 19.92
CA TYR A 26 -1.57 -22.74 18.66
C TYR A 26 -2.00 -21.76 17.55
N MET A 27 -1.07 -21.29 16.73
CA MET A 27 -1.26 -20.28 15.70
C MET A 27 -1.66 -18.89 16.24
N THR A 28 -1.25 -18.56 17.46
CA THR A 28 -1.43 -17.20 18.00
C THR A 28 -0.57 -16.19 17.21
N VAL A 29 -1.22 -15.10 16.78
CA VAL A 29 -0.53 -13.95 16.18
C VAL A 29 -0.65 -12.77 17.14
N LYS A 30 0.50 -12.28 17.65
CA LYS A 30 0.53 -11.09 18.50
C LYS A 30 0.28 -9.84 17.64
N LYS A 31 -0.89 -9.22 17.81
CA LYS A 31 -1.29 -8.00 17.10
C LYS A 31 -0.24 -6.88 17.28
N LEU A 32 -0.09 -6.03 16.28
CA LEU A 32 0.61 -4.77 16.40
C LEU A 32 -0.31 -3.76 17.09
N GLY A 33 0.29 -2.79 17.78
CA GLY A 33 -0.43 -1.72 18.47
C GLY A 33 -0.04 -0.33 17.96
N GLY A 34 -0.50 0.71 18.64
CA GLY A 34 -0.24 2.09 18.24
C GLY A 34 -0.83 2.40 16.87
N TRP A 35 -0.05 2.96 15.97
CA TRP A 35 -0.50 3.31 14.61
C TRP A 35 -0.87 2.10 13.73
N GLU A 36 -0.50 0.89 14.15
CA GLU A 36 -0.88 -0.36 13.47
C GLU A 36 -2.04 -1.08 14.14
N SER A 37 -2.65 -0.52 15.19
CA SER A 37 -3.83 -1.11 15.83
C SER A 37 -5.03 -1.14 14.87
N LEU A 38 -5.94 -2.12 15.07
CA LEU A 38 -7.09 -2.33 14.17
C LEU A 38 -8.08 -1.16 14.12
N ASP A 39 -8.07 -0.30 15.13
CA ASP A 39 -8.91 0.92 15.23
C ASP A 39 -8.22 2.17 14.67
N CYS A 40 -6.92 2.11 14.33
CA CYS A 40 -6.18 3.24 13.77
C CYS A 40 -6.36 3.32 12.26
N GLU A 41 -6.72 4.51 11.73
CA GLU A 41 -6.90 4.74 10.29
C GLU A 41 -5.57 4.70 9.50
N LEU A 42 -4.42 4.83 10.18
CA LEU A 42 -3.08 4.80 9.57
C LEU A 42 -2.51 3.39 9.42
N ARG A 43 -3.17 2.35 9.95
CA ARG A 43 -2.66 0.97 9.97
C ARG A 43 -2.28 0.46 8.57
N GLY A 44 -1.21 -0.31 8.50
CA GLY A 44 -0.67 -0.90 7.27
C GLY A 44 0.55 -0.17 6.70
N HIS A 45 0.81 1.08 7.09
CA HIS A 45 1.96 1.85 6.59
C HIS A 45 3.31 1.20 6.93
N THR A 46 3.45 0.65 8.15
CA THR A 46 4.68 -0.04 8.59
C THR A 46 4.99 -1.25 7.70
N THR A 47 3.97 -1.95 7.23
CA THR A 47 4.15 -3.07 6.28
C THR A 47 4.79 -2.60 4.99
N GLY A 48 4.33 -1.48 4.42
CA GLY A 48 4.94 -0.86 3.23
C GLY A 48 6.40 -0.46 3.47
N HIS A 49 6.69 0.22 4.59
CA HIS A 49 8.07 0.58 4.95
C HIS A 49 8.99 -0.64 5.11
N LEU A 50 8.49 -1.74 5.67
CA LEU A 50 9.29 -2.95 5.83
C LEU A 50 9.49 -3.71 4.52
N LEU A 51 8.55 -3.65 3.57
CA LEU A 51 8.80 -4.14 2.21
C LEU A 51 9.99 -3.41 1.58
N SER A 52 10.00 -2.07 1.58
CA SER A 52 11.13 -1.26 1.11
C SER A 52 12.42 -1.64 1.84
N ALA A 53 12.38 -1.69 3.18
CA ALA A 53 13.55 -2.01 3.99
C ALA A 53 14.12 -3.41 3.67
N TYR A 54 13.28 -4.42 3.47
CA TYR A 54 13.74 -5.77 3.14
C TYR A 54 14.36 -5.84 1.73
N GLY A 55 13.78 -5.17 0.73
CA GLY A 55 14.36 -5.07 -0.60
C GLY A 55 15.73 -4.41 -0.58
N LEU A 56 15.83 -3.22 0.01
CA LEU A 56 17.08 -2.46 0.13
C LEU A 56 18.16 -3.20 0.94
N MET A 57 17.77 -3.83 2.06
CA MET A 57 18.71 -4.62 2.86
C MET A 57 19.20 -5.86 2.12
N TYR A 58 18.35 -6.52 1.32
CA TYR A 58 18.80 -7.62 0.47
C TYR A 58 19.77 -7.13 -0.59
N ALA A 59 19.48 -6.06 -1.31
CA ALA A 59 20.36 -5.48 -2.32
C ALA A 59 21.71 -5.06 -1.73
N ALA A 60 21.74 -4.47 -0.53
CA ALA A 60 22.95 -4.00 0.12
C ALA A 60 23.80 -5.12 0.73
N THR A 61 23.20 -6.22 1.17
CA THR A 61 23.90 -7.25 1.99
C THR A 61 23.95 -8.65 1.36
N GLY A 62 23.11 -8.93 0.36
CA GLY A 62 22.90 -10.28 -0.19
C GLY A 62 22.22 -11.26 0.79
N SER A 63 21.75 -10.80 1.95
CA SER A 63 21.20 -11.66 2.98
C SER A 63 19.87 -12.28 2.58
N LYS A 64 19.86 -13.60 2.41
CA LYS A 64 18.64 -14.38 2.08
C LYS A 64 17.52 -14.23 3.10
N LEU A 65 17.83 -13.86 4.35
CA LEU A 65 16.83 -13.59 5.38
C LEU A 65 15.89 -12.46 4.96
N PHE A 66 16.43 -11.34 4.44
CA PHE A 66 15.62 -10.20 4.03
C PHE A 66 14.80 -10.52 2.77
N ARG A 67 15.41 -11.22 1.80
CA ARG A 67 14.68 -11.71 0.63
C ARG A 67 13.52 -12.60 1.04
N HIS A 68 13.74 -13.61 1.87
CA HIS A 68 12.69 -14.53 2.32
C HIS A 68 11.55 -13.79 3.06
N LYS A 69 11.88 -12.81 3.92
CA LYS A 69 10.84 -12.00 4.61
C LYS A 69 10.03 -11.15 3.62
N GLY A 70 10.69 -10.53 2.64
CA GLY A 70 10.03 -9.79 1.57
C GLY A 70 9.09 -10.67 0.75
N ASP A 71 9.60 -11.81 0.27
CA ASP A 71 8.81 -12.79 -0.53
C ASP A 71 7.59 -13.30 0.23
N SER A 72 7.77 -13.63 1.52
CA SER A 72 6.67 -14.10 2.38
C SER A 72 5.61 -13.02 2.57
N LEU A 73 6.05 -11.76 2.78
CA LEU A 73 5.15 -10.63 2.97
C LEU A 73 4.36 -10.32 1.69
N VAL A 74 5.04 -10.27 0.54
CA VAL A 74 4.40 -10.10 -0.78
C VAL A 74 3.38 -11.20 -1.06
N SER A 75 3.72 -12.45 -0.74
CA SER A 75 2.81 -13.59 -0.94
C SER A 75 1.54 -13.47 -0.10
N GLY A 76 1.67 -13.07 1.17
CA GLY A 76 0.51 -12.83 2.03
C GLY A 76 -0.34 -11.63 1.59
N LEU A 77 0.28 -10.55 1.09
CA LEU A 77 -0.44 -9.41 0.53
C LEU A 77 -1.18 -9.77 -0.77
N ALA A 78 -0.59 -10.63 -1.62
CA ALA A 78 -1.26 -11.15 -2.81
C ALA A 78 -2.49 -12.00 -2.47
N GLU A 79 -2.41 -12.83 -1.40
CA GLU A 79 -3.56 -13.57 -0.87
C GLU A 79 -4.69 -12.64 -0.44
N VAL A 80 -4.35 -11.60 0.34
CA VAL A 80 -5.30 -10.56 0.78
C VAL A 80 -5.96 -9.85 -0.41
N GLN A 81 -5.17 -9.40 -1.39
CA GLN A 81 -5.68 -8.72 -2.58
C GLN A 81 -6.63 -9.62 -3.39
N ASN A 82 -6.29 -10.91 -3.53
CA ASN A 82 -7.15 -11.88 -4.20
C ASN A 82 -8.48 -12.09 -3.46
N ALA A 83 -8.45 -12.12 -2.13
CA ALA A 83 -9.66 -12.27 -1.32
C ALA A 83 -10.57 -11.02 -1.39
N LEU A 84 -10.00 -9.81 -1.47
CA LEU A 84 -10.75 -8.57 -1.69
C LEU A 84 -11.36 -8.49 -3.11
N GLY A 85 -10.73 -9.09 -4.11
CA GLY A 85 -11.29 -9.42 -5.42
C GLY A 85 -11.34 -8.29 -6.46
N ASN A 86 -11.10 -7.02 -6.08
CA ASN A 86 -11.22 -5.86 -6.96
C ASN A 86 -9.88 -5.14 -7.25
N GLY A 87 -8.76 -5.72 -6.83
CA GLY A 87 -7.43 -5.10 -6.96
C GLY A 87 -7.03 -4.20 -5.79
N TYR A 88 -7.96 -3.79 -4.95
CA TYR A 88 -7.68 -3.05 -3.71
C TYR A 88 -6.79 -3.85 -2.77
N LEU A 89 -5.89 -3.15 -2.07
CA LEU A 89 -5.02 -3.75 -1.06
C LEU A 89 -4.74 -2.74 0.04
N SER A 90 -5.23 -3.00 1.24
CA SER A 90 -4.88 -2.25 2.45
C SER A 90 -5.21 -3.02 3.72
N ALA A 91 -4.69 -2.54 4.85
CA ALA A 91 -5.03 -3.02 6.19
C ALA A 91 -6.37 -2.46 6.71
N TYR A 92 -7.00 -1.54 5.99
CA TYR A 92 -8.28 -0.92 6.34
C TYR A 92 -9.28 -1.06 5.18
N PRO A 93 -10.59 -0.99 5.46
CA PRO A 93 -11.61 -1.13 4.43
C PRO A 93 -11.57 0.03 3.41
N GLU A 94 -11.90 -0.28 2.17
CA GLU A 94 -11.97 0.70 1.06
C GLU A 94 -12.87 1.90 1.38
N GLU A 95 -13.76 1.76 2.35
CA GLU A 95 -14.64 2.84 2.82
C GLU A 95 -13.86 4.06 3.33
N LEU A 96 -12.64 3.91 3.85
CA LEU A 96 -11.81 5.06 4.22
C LEU A 96 -11.43 5.90 2.99
N ILE A 97 -11.14 5.27 1.86
CA ILE A 97 -10.92 5.96 0.57
C ILE A 97 -12.20 6.64 0.09
N ASN A 98 -13.35 5.97 0.19
CA ASN A 98 -14.63 6.55 -0.18
C ASN A 98 -14.97 7.78 0.67
N ARG A 99 -14.71 7.75 1.97
CA ARG A 99 -14.86 8.89 2.88
C ARG A 99 -13.96 10.05 2.47
N ASN A 100 -12.69 9.79 2.16
CA ASN A 100 -11.75 10.81 1.70
C ASN A 100 -12.23 11.45 0.38
N ILE A 101 -12.69 10.66 -0.60
CA ILE A 101 -13.25 11.16 -1.86
C ILE A 101 -14.47 12.07 -1.60
N ARG A 102 -15.34 11.71 -0.66
CA ARG A 102 -16.50 12.56 -0.27
C ARG A 102 -16.08 13.81 0.52
N GLY A 103 -14.79 13.96 0.83
CA GLY A 103 -14.24 15.07 1.59
C GLY A 103 -14.51 14.98 3.09
N THR A 104 -14.79 13.81 3.60
CA THR A 104 -14.81 13.52 5.04
C THR A 104 -13.39 13.26 5.49
N SER A 105 -12.96 13.89 6.59
CA SER A 105 -11.62 13.71 7.13
C SER A 105 -11.35 12.24 7.45
N VAL A 106 -10.19 11.76 7.00
CA VAL A 106 -9.63 10.43 7.28
C VAL A 106 -8.14 10.62 7.50
N TRP A 107 -7.55 9.94 8.47
CA TRP A 107 -6.14 10.10 8.74
C TRP A 107 -5.27 9.36 7.71
N ALA A 108 -4.69 10.14 6.79
CA ALA A 108 -3.62 9.78 5.86
C ALA A 108 -3.82 8.46 5.06
N PRO A 109 -4.98 8.26 4.38
CA PRO A 109 -5.25 7.02 3.66
C PRO A 109 -4.30 6.83 2.46
N TRP A 110 -4.00 7.88 1.71
CA TRP A 110 -3.08 7.81 0.57
C TRP A 110 -1.62 7.69 0.99
N TYR A 111 -1.24 8.19 2.17
CA TYR A 111 0.08 7.92 2.74
C TYR A 111 0.28 6.42 2.99
N THR A 112 -0.69 5.76 3.61
CA THR A 112 -0.60 4.30 3.82
C THR A 112 -0.51 3.54 2.51
N LEU A 113 -1.35 3.87 1.52
CA LEU A 113 -1.28 3.26 0.19
C LEU A 113 0.06 3.57 -0.50
N HIS A 114 0.57 4.81 -0.40
CA HIS A 114 1.90 5.18 -0.92
C HIS A 114 2.98 4.24 -0.39
N LYS A 115 3.00 3.94 0.91
CA LYS A 115 4.01 3.04 1.48
C LYS A 115 3.89 1.62 0.95
N LEU A 116 2.67 1.15 0.68
CA LEU A 116 2.45 -0.15 0.05
C LEU A 116 2.88 -0.15 -1.42
N PHE A 117 2.54 0.88 -2.19
CA PHE A 117 3.01 1.05 -3.58
C PHE A 117 4.53 1.05 -3.64
N SER A 118 5.19 1.92 -2.88
CA SER A 118 6.66 2.01 -2.84
C SER A 118 7.29 0.68 -2.42
N GLY A 119 6.78 0.06 -1.36
CA GLY A 119 7.34 -1.18 -0.85
C GLY A 119 7.23 -2.35 -1.84
N LEU A 120 6.12 -2.45 -2.58
CA LEU A 120 5.95 -3.47 -3.63
C LEU A 120 6.87 -3.21 -4.84
N ILE A 121 7.02 -1.94 -5.24
CA ILE A 121 7.95 -1.54 -6.30
C ILE A 121 9.40 -1.87 -5.89
N ASP A 122 9.79 -1.57 -4.66
CA ASP A 122 11.11 -1.87 -4.13
C ASP A 122 11.39 -3.38 -4.06
N GLN A 123 10.39 -4.19 -3.73
CA GLN A 123 10.52 -5.66 -3.77
C GLN A 123 10.75 -6.17 -5.20
N TYR A 124 10.13 -5.57 -6.20
CA TYR A 124 10.39 -5.88 -7.60
C TYR A 124 11.82 -5.46 -8.00
N LEU A 125 12.18 -4.20 -7.73
CA LEU A 125 13.47 -3.63 -8.18
C LEU A 125 14.69 -4.24 -7.49
N TYR A 126 14.59 -4.47 -6.17
CA TYR A 126 15.75 -4.85 -5.35
C TYR A 126 15.80 -6.33 -4.99
N SER A 127 14.69 -7.06 -5.13
CA SER A 127 14.61 -8.50 -4.82
C SER A 127 14.20 -9.35 -6.02
N ASP A 128 13.97 -8.74 -7.19
CA ASP A 128 13.47 -9.42 -8.40
C ASP A 128 12.16 -10.19 -8.16
N ASN A 129 11.28 -9.63 -7.32
CA ASN A 129 10.01 -10.26 -6.95
C ASN A 129 8.92 -9.90 -7.97
N GLN A 130 8.72 -10.76 -8.99
CA GLN A 130 7.74 -10.55 -10.05
C GLN A 130 6.30 -10.50 -9.51
N LYS A 131 5.99 -11.25 -8.45
CA LYS A 131 4.68 -11.20 -7.79
C LYS A 131 4.39 -9.83 -7.19
N ALA A 132 5.40 -9.12 -6.68
CA ALA A 132 5.23 -7.76 -6.17
C ALA A 132 4.80 -6.80 -7.29
N LEU A 133 5.38 -6.93 -8.49
CA LEU A 133 4.97 -6.15 -9.66
C LEU A 133 3.52 -6.45 -10.06
N GLU A 134 3.11 -7.72 -10.09
CA GLU A 134 1.72 -8.11 -10.38
C GLU A 134 0.73 -7.51 -9.38
N VAL A 135 1.06 -7.55 -8.09
CA VAL A 135 0.22 -6.99 -7.01
C VAL A 135 0.10 -5.47 -7.15
N VAL A 136 1.22 -4.77 -7.37
CA VAL A 136 1.19 -3.29 -7.45
C VAL A 136 0.49 -2.79 -8.72
N ILE A 137 0.59 -3.50 -9.85
CA ILE A 137 -0.16 -3.17 -11.08
C ILE A 137 -1.66 -3.29 -10.83
N ARG A 138 -2.13 -4.39 -10.23
CA ARG A 138 -3.56 -4.55 -9.90
C ARG A 138 -4.05 -3.47 -8.93
N MET A 139 -3.21 -3.08 -7.99
CA MET A 139 -3.51 -2.01 -7.05
C MET A 139 -3.61 -0.64 -7.76
N ALA A 140 -2.74 -0.39 -8.74
CA ALA A 140 -2.80 0.81 -9.58
C ALA A 140 -4.03 0.81 -10.50
N ASP A 141 -4.40 -0.33 -11.09
CA ASP A 141 -5.62 -0.48 -11.87
C ASP A 141 -6.87 -0.15 -11.05
N TRP A 142 -6.95 -0.66 -9.81
CA TRP A 142 -8.01 -0.29 -8.88
C TRP A 142 -8.03 1.23 -8.64
N ALA A 143 -6.89 1.83 -8.33
CA ALA A 143 -6.80 3.28 -8.09
C ALA A 143 -7.25 4.09 -9.32
N TYR A 144 -6.82 3.70 -10.52
CA TYR A 144 -7.22 4.34 -11.77
C TYR A 144 -8.74 4.31 -11.97
N HIS A 145 -9.36 3.15 -11.86
CA HIS A 145 -10.81 3.02 -12.05
C HIS A 145 -11.60 3.77 -10.97
N LYS A 146 -11.06 3.83 -9.75
CA LYS A 146 -11.66 4.57 -8.62
C LYS A 146 -11.61 6.08 -8.81
N LEU A 147 -10.50 6.60 -9.32
CA LEU A 147 -10.21 8.03 -9.37
C LEU A 147 -10.61 8.67 -10.71
N LYS A 148 -10.59 7.90 -11.81
CA LYS A 148 -10.88 8.40 -13.16
C LYS A 148 -12.22 9.12 -13.31
N PRO A 149 -13.31 8.72 -12.63
CA PRO A 149 -14.61 9.41 -12.73
C PRO A 149 -14.68 10.75 -12.00
N LEU A 150 -13.68 11.09 -11.16
CA LEU A 150 -13.74 12.28 -10.32
C LEU A 150 -13.47 13.54 -11.14
N ASP A 151 -14.28 14.57 -10.92
CA ASP A 151 -14.05 15.91 -11.46
C ASP A 151 -12.93 16.64 -10.68
N GLU A 152 -12.46 17.74 -11.24
CA GLU A 152 -11.35 18.52 -10.68
C GLU A 152 -11.67 19.05 -9.27
N THR A 153 -12.89 19.49 -9.02
CA THR A 153 -13.30 20.00 -7.70
C THR A 153 -13.22 18.92 -6.64
N THR A 154 -13.74 17.75 -6.94
CA THR A 154 -13.67 16.57 -6.04
C THR A 154 -12.23 16.12 -5.84
N ARG A 155 -11.44 16.10 -6.91
CA ARG A 155 -10.00 15.77 -6.86
C ARG A 155 -9.28 16.69 -5.88
N GLN A 156 -9.33 18.00 -6.08
CA GLN A 156 -8.61 18.97 -5.22
C GLN A 156 -9.12 18.94 -3.78
N LYS A 157 -10.42 18.74 -3.55
CA LYS A 157 -10.97 18.55 -2.21
C LYS A 157 -10.42 17.29 -1.52
N MET A 158 -10.30 16.18 -2.25
CA MET A 158 -9.76 14.93 -1.73
C MET A 158 -8.29 15.08 -1.34
N ILE A 159 -7.45 15.61 -2.25
CA ILE A 159 -6.01 15.73 -2.02
C ILE A 159 -5.65 16.82 -1.00
N ARG A 160 -6.55 17.77 -0.72
CA ARG A 160 -6.37 18.76 0.36
C ARG A 160 -6.31 18.09 1.74
N ASN A 161 -7.01 16.98 1.95
CA ASN A 161 -6.90 16.20 3.17
C ASN A 161 -5.50 15.61 3.32
N GLU A 162 -4.96 15.06 2.21
CA GLU A 162 -3.63 14.48 2.18
C GLU A 162 -3.31 14.01 0.75
N PHE A 163 -2.13 14.38 0.23
CA PHE A 163 -1.66 13.93 -1.10
C PHE A 163 -0.28 13.24 -1.06
N GLY A 164 0.52 13.54 -0.09
CA GLY A 164 1.73 12.95 0.46
C GLY A 164 2.63 12.07 -0.41
N GLY A 165 3.14 12.46 -1.57
CA GLY A 165 4.22 11.74 -2.25
C GLY A 165 3.82 10.44 -2.99
N VAL A 166 2.55 10.05 -3.01
CA VAL A 166 2.11 8.84 -3.75
C VAL A 166 2.32 8.99 -5.27
N ASN A 167 2.38 10.21 -5.79
CA ASN A 167 2.71 10.52 -7.17
C ASN A 167 4.10 9.98 -7.57
N GLU A 168 5.09 10.02 -6.68
CA GLU A 168 6.41 9.40 -6.90
C GLU A 168 6.29 7.92 -7.23
N SER A 169 5.53 7.16 -6.42
CA SER A 169 5.33 5.73 -6.66
C SER A 169 4.67 5.44 -8.01
N PHE A 170 3.71 6.27 -8.42
CA PHE A 170 3.06 6.10 -9.73
C PHE A 170 3.99 6.47 -10.89
N TYR A 171 4.86 7.48 -10.76
CA TYR A 171 5.88 7.75 -11.77
C TYR A 171 6.91 6.62 -11.85
N ASN A 172 7.33 6.06 -10.72
CA ASN A 172 8.23 4.91 -10.70
C ASN A 172 7.58 3.69 -11.36
N LEU A 173 6.30 3.44 -11.10
CA LEU A 173 5.56 2.35 -11.73
C LEU A 173 5.41 2.59 -13.26
N TYR A 174 5.16 3.82 -13.68
CA TYR A 174 5.15 4.20 -15.10
C TYR A 174 6.50 3.92 -15.77
N ALA A 175 7.60 4.30 -15.12
CA ALA A 175 8.95 4.04 -15.64
C ALA A 175 9.24 2.54 -15.82
N ILE A 176 8.64 1.68 -15.00
CA ILE A 176 8.79 0.22 -15.10
C ILE A 176 7.91 -0.37 -16.20
N THR A 177 6.65 0.09 -16.29
CA THR A 177 5.61 -0.58 -17.10
C THR A 177 5.35 0.08 -18.46
N GLY A 178 5.64 1.39 -18.59
CA GLY A 178 5.24 2.20 -19.74
C GLY A 178 3.73 2.44 -19.86
N ASP A 179 2.93 2.04 -18.87
CA ASP A 179 1.48 2.19 -18.91
C ASP A 179 1.05 3.63 -18.58
N GLU A 180 0.45 4.31 -19.54
CA GLU A 180 -0.01 5.70 -19.42
C GLU A 180 -1.02 5.93 -18.28
N ARG A 181 -1.71 4.91 -17.83
CA ARG A 181 -2.61 5.00 -16.68
C ARG A 181 -1.85 5.30 -15.40
N HIS A 182 -0.63 4.77 -15.25
CA HIS A 182 0.23 5.05 -14.10
C HIS A 182 0.74 6.49 -14.11
N ARG A 183 1.12 7.02 -15.30
CA ARG A 183 1.45 8.44 -15.45
C ARG A 183 0.26 9.34 -15.13
N TRP A 184 -0.93 8.98 -15.59
CA TRP A 184 -2.15 9.70 -15.27
C TRP A 184 -2.41 9.72 -13.76
N LEU A 185 -2.25 8.59 -13.06
CA LEU A 185 -2.36 8.53 -11.61
C LEU A 185 -1.35 9.44 -10.90
N ALA A 186 -0.09 9.48 -11.37
CA ALA A 186 0.92 10.37 -10.81
C ALA A 186 0.51 11.85 -10.95
N GLN A 187 0.00 12.24 -12.11
CA GLN A 187 -0.49 13.60 -12.37
C GLN A 187 -1.79 13.92 -11.60
N PHE A 188 -2.62 12.90 -11.32
CA PHE A 188 -3.84 13.08 -10.55
C PHE A 188 -3.57 13.65 -9.15
N PHE A 189 -2.47 13.31 -8.51
CA PHE A 189 -2.08 13.80 -7.17
C PHE A 189 -1.33 15.15 -7.20
N TYR A 190 -1.44 15.91 -8.29
CA TYR A 190 -0.94 17.28 -8.37
C TYR A 190 -1.84 18.22 -7.55
N HIS A 191 -1.29 18.80 -6.47
CA HIS A 191 -2.02 19.68 -5.57
C HIS A 191 -1.77 21.15 -5.96
N ASN A 192 -2.72 21.75 -6.65
CA ASN A 192 -2.59 23.10 -7.21
C ASN A 192 -2.25 24.16 -6.15
N GLU A 193 -2.94 24.13 -4.99
CA GLU A 193 -2.73 25.11 -3.91
C GLU A 193 -1.32 25.07 -3.31
N VAL A 194 -0.60 23.95 -3.45
CA VAL A 194 0.75 23.77 -2.90
C VAL A 194 1.81 23.94 -3.97
N ILE A 195 1.59 23.44 -5.18
CA ILE A 195 2.62 23.32 -6.21
C ILE A 195 2.65 24.55 -7.12
N ASP A 196 1.48 25.12 -7.51
CA ASP A 196 1.44 26.26 -8.42
C ASP A 196 2.11 27.53 -7.86
N PRO A 197 2.14 27.81 -6.54
CA PRO A 197 2.85 28.97 -6.00
C PRO A 197 4.37 28.84 -5.94
N LEU A 198 4.96 27.66 -6.19
CA LEU A 198 6.40 27.40 -6.14
C LEU A 198 7.11 27.79 -7.43
#